data_57c0cad2b780b2d74dc09ef524f71137
#
_entry.id   57c0cad2b780b2d74dc09ef524f71137
#
_cell.length_a   1.000
_cell.length_b   1.000
_cell.length_c   1.000
_cell.angle_alpha   90.00
_cell.angle_beta   90.00
_cell.angle_gamma   90.00
#
_symmetry.space_group_name_H-M   'P 1'
#
loop_
_entity.id
_entity.type
_entity.pdbx_description
1 polymer ?
#
loop_
_entity_poly.entity_id
_entity_poly.type
_entity_poly.pdbx_seq_one_letter_code
_entity_poly.pdbx_strand_id
1 'polypeptide(L)'
;MKFAVSGKGGVGKTTLSANLAFQMRDKGYNVFAIDADPDLSLGTVLGLSEEEIEKLQPIVEMRELIVERTQGDGAMYVLNPEVDDVWQKFSIDVNGIRFLKMGAVKKRGCYCLENTFLNSLINSIVIKTKEAVLLDMGAGIEHLTRGTSKGVDCLIIVVEPSVVSTDTAKVTRGLAEEIGIKNIYYVGNKIRNEKEIEFLKTRVPAENILGCISYNDYLLDQAMGLEDENGADKAKFDAEIAAILKSIEDRHGNA
;
A
#
# COMPACT_ATOMS: atom_id res chain seq x y z
N MET A 1 -4.61 -11.28 5.74
CA MET A 1 -4.67 -10.69 4.38
C MET A 1 -3.53 -9.73 4.21
N LYS A 2 -2.73 -9.86 3.14
CA LYS A 2 -1.59 -8.99 2.83
C LYS A 2 -1.73 -8.42 1.43
N PHE A 3 -1.77 -7.11 1.26
CA PHE A 3 -1.90 -6.50 -0.06
C PHE A 3 -1.03 -5.25 -0.21
N ALA A 4 -0.59 -5.04 -1.42
CA ALA A 4 0.16 -3.87 -1.82
C ALA A 4 -0.69 -2.96 -2.69
N VAL A 5 -0.51 -1.65 -2.56
CA VAL A 5 -1.17 -0.62 -3.37
C VAL A 5 -0.11 0.12 -4.17
N SER A 6 -0.27 0.17 -5.49
CA SER A 6 0.62 0.89 -6.41
C SER A 6 -0.19 1.64 -7.47
N GLY A 7 0.47 2.39 -8.31
CA GLY A 7 -0.13 3.19 -9.40
C GLY A 7 0.67 4.46 -9.66
N LYS A 8 0.37 5.16 -10.74
CA LYS A 8 1.05 6.40 -11.14
C LYS A 8 1.07 7.44 -10.00
N GLY A 9 2.08 8.31 -9.98
CA GLY A 9 2.12 9.44 -9.03
C GLY A 9 0.85 10.30 -9.10
N GLY A 10 0.31 10.67 -7.93
CA GLY A 10 -0.87 11.53 -7.82
C GLY A 10 -2.23 10.87 -8.10
N VAL A 11 -2.31 9.55 -8.34
CA VAL A 11 -3.59 8.86 -8.59
C VAL A 11 -4.43 8.59 -7.33
N GLY A 12 -3.91 8.84 -6.13
CA GLY A 12 -4.62 8.64 -4.86
C GLY A 12 -4.34 7.28 -4.17
N LYS A 13 -3.17 6.70 -4.40
CA LYS A 13 -2.72 5.45 -3.74
C LYS A 13 -2.81 5.55 -2.21
N THR A 14 -2.12 6.51 -1.64
CA THR A 14 -2.04 6.74 -0.20
C THR A 14 -3.39 7.03 0.43
N THR A 15 -4.25 7.80 -0.28
CA THR A 15 -5.63 8.02 0.16
C THR A 15 -6.42 6.72 0.24
N LEU A 16 -6.33 5.88 -0.79
CA LEU A 16 -6.96 4.55 -0.79
C LEU A 16 -6.39 3.68 0.34
N SER A 17 -5.07 3.62 0.46
CA SER A 17 -4.36 2.83 1.47
C SER A 17 -4.81 3.19 2.89
N ALA A 18 -4.77 4.47 3.24
CA ALA A 18 -5.17 4.93 4.58
C ALA A 18 -6.64 4.63 4.88
N ASN A 19 -7.54 4.88 3.91
CA ASN A 19 -8.98 4.68 4.15
C ASN A 19 -9.37 3.19 4.17
N LEU A 20 -8.69 2.32 3.42
CA LEU A 20 -8.82 0.87 3.60
C LEU A 20 -8.34 0.45 5.00
N ALA A 21 -7.21 0.99 5.47
CA ALA A 21 -6.69 0.68 6.80
C ALA A 21 -7.67 1.12 7.91
N PHE A 22 -8.26 2.32 7.82
CA PHE A 22 -9.27 2.77 8.76
C PHE A 22 -10.50 1.86 8.77
N GLN A 23 -11.05 1.54 7.61
CA GLN A 23 -12.24 0.69 7.55
C GLN A 23 -11.97 -0.75 8.00
N MET A 24 -10.78 -1.29 7.75
CA MET A 24 -10.39 -2.59 8.26
C MET A 24 -10.27 -2.56 9.79
N ARG A 25 -9.63 -1.53 10.36
CA ARG A 25 -9.56 -1.32 11.81
C ARG A 25 -10.98 -1.28 12.41
N ASP A 26 -11.88 -0.51 11.81
CA ASP A 26 -13.26 -0.34 12.31
C ASP A 26 -14.08 -1.65 12.24
N LYS A 27 -13.73 -2.54 11.30
CA LYS A 27 -14.23 -3.92 11.25
C LYS A 27 -13.55 -4.86 12.25
N GLY A 28 -12.62 -4.38 13.05
CA GLY A 28 -11.90 -5.15 14.08
C GLY A 28 -10.72 -5.96 13.56
N TYR A 29 -10.13 -5.55 12.41
CA TYR A 29 -8.83 -6.09 11.99
C TYR A 29 -7.68 -5.46 12.79
N ASN A 30 -6.68 -6.27 13.10
CA ASN A 30 -5.38 -5.76 13.53
C ASN A 30 -4.60 -5.36 12.26
N VAL A 31 -4.48 -4.06 12.03
CA VAL A 31 -3.94 -3.51 10.76
C VAL A 31 -2.49 -3.10 10.94
N PHE A 32 -1.64 -3.58 10.04
CA PHE A 32 -0.24 -3.19 9.88
C PHE A 32 -0.10 -2.41 8.57
N ALA A 33 0.24 -1.14 8.64
CA ALA A 33 0.42 -0.26 7.50
C ALA A 33 1.91 0.07 7.31
N ILE A 34 2.44 -0.20 6.12
CA ILE A 34 3.83 0.06 5.77
C ILE A 34 3.87 1.16 4.70
N ASP A 35 4.57 2.25 5.01
CA ASP A 35 4.84 3.31 4.04
C ASP A 35 6.15 3.00 3.30
N ALA A 36 6.04 2.55 2.07
CA ALA A 36 7.14 2.24 1.18
C ALA A 36 7.21 3.19 -0.03
N ASP A 37 6.46 4.30 -0.01
CA ASP A 37 6.58 5.36 -1.01
C ASP A 37 7.78 6.28 -0.68
N PRO A 38 8.59 6.68 -1.65
CA PRO A 38 9.63 7.70 -1.45
C PRO A 38 9.14 8.99 -0.81
N ASP A 39 7.90 9.38 -1.07
CA ASP A 39 7.31 10.63 -0.60
C ASP A 39 6.78 10.55 0.85
N LEU A 40 6.75 9.34 1.44
CA LEU A 40 6.41 9.08 2.85
C LEU A 40 5.12 9.78 3.33
N SER A 41 4.06 9.72 2.56
CA SER A 41 2.83 10.45 2.82
C SER A 41 1.77 9.68 3.61
N LEU A 42 1.92 8.35 3.76
CA LEU A 42 0.92 7.53 4.46
C LEU A 42 0.77 7.91 5.93
N GLY A 43 1.89 8.19 6.61
CA GLY A 43 1.87 8.60 8.01
C GLY A 43 1.02 9.85 8.26
N THR A 44 1.17 10.87 7.39
CA THR A 44 0.37 12.10 7.43
C THR A 44 -1.12 11.82 7.26
N VAL A 45 -1.48 11.01 6.26
CA VAL A 45 -2.89 10.68 5.99
C VAL A 45 -3.50 9.83 7.11
N LEU A 46 -2.70 9.03 7.82
CA LEU A 46 -3.12 8.29 9.02
C LEU A 46 -3.29 9.19 10.25
N GLY A 47 -2.77 10.42 10.23
CA GLY A 47 -2.95 11.41 11.29
C GLY A 47 -1.71 11.73 12.10
N LEU A 48 -0.52 11.34 11.65
CA LEU A 48 0.74 11.79 12.26
C LEU A 48 1.06 13.22 11.90
N SER A 49 1.55 13.98 12.85
CA SER A 49 2.13 15.30 12.62
C SER A 49 3.50 15.20 11.92
N GLU A 50 3.93 16.28 11.28
CA GLU A 50 5.28 16.36 10.68
C GLU A 50 6.37 16.03 11.71
N GLU A 51 6.24 16.57 12.94
CA GLU A 51 7.22 16.34 14.02
C GLU A 51 7.30 14.85 14.41
N GLU A 52 6.18 14.13 14.44
CA GLU A 52 6.15 12.69 14.71
C GLU A 52 6.78 11.90 13.55
N ILE A 53 6.49 12.28 12.31
CA ILE A 53 7.06 11.62 11.12
C ILE A 53 8.57 11.82 11.03
N GLU A 54 9.08 13.02 11.36
CA GLU A 54 10.51 13.31 11.36
C GLU A 54 11.28 12.51 12.40
N LYS A 55 10.68 12.22 13.56
CA LYS A 55 11.26 11.37 14.61
C LYS A 55 11.35 9.90 14.22
N LEU A 56 10.54 9.46 13.26
CA LEU A 56 10.55 8.07 12.81
C LEU A 56 11.70 7.85 11.83
N GLN A 57 12.66 7.06 12.22
CA GLN A 57 13.73 6.64 11.33
C GLN A 57 13.20 5.59 10.33
N PRO A 58 13.39 5.81 9.01
CA PRO A 58 13.01 4.81 8.02
C PRO A 58 13.81 3.51 8.18
N ILE A 59 13.17 2.38 8.06
CA ILE A 59 13.82 1.06 8.20
C ILE A 59 14.99 0.90 7.23
N VAL A 60 14.86 1.36 5.97
CA VAL A 60 15.93 1.25 4.97
C VAL A 60 17.21 2.05 5.33
N GLU A 61 17.11 3.00 6.24
CA GLU A 61 18.24 3.78 6.74
C GLU A 61 18.94 3.12 7.95
N MET A 62 18.33 2.11 8.54
CA MET A 62 18.86 1.33 9.68
C MET A 62 19.84 0.25 9.19
N ARG A 63 20.92 0.66 8.51
CA ARG A 63 21.83 -0.28 7.84
C ARG A 63 22.45 -1.30 8.81
N GLU A 64 22.81 -0.88 10.00
CA GLU A 64 23.40 -1.77 11.01
C GLU A 64 22.41 -2.88 11.39
N LEU A 65 21.14 -2.54 11.63
CA LEU A 65 20.07 -3.48 11.90
C LEU A 65 19.87 -4.47 10.73
N ILE A 66 19.81 -3.96 9.50
CA ILE A 66 19.62 -4.79 8.31
C ILE A 66 20.77 -5.76 8.13
N VAL A 67 22.03 -5.29 8.23
CA VAL A 67 23.23 -6.12 8.11
C VAL A 67 23.30 -7.15 9.24
N GLU A 68 23.03 -6.74 10.48
CA GLU A 68 22.99 -7.66 11.64
C GLU A 68 22.00 -8.81 11.40
N ARG A 69 20.78 -8.48 10.99
CA ARG A 69 19.70 -9.48 10.81
C ARG A 69 19.89 -10.34 9.58
N THR A 70 20.35 -9.78 8.49
CA THR A 70 20.62 -10.52 7.25
C THR A 70 21.96 -11.24 7.27
N GLN A 71 22.83 -10.98 8.26
CA GLN A 71 24.19 -11.51 8.36
C GLN A 71 25.00 -11.29 7.07
N GLY A 72 24.73 -10.19 6.36
CA GLY A 72 25.29 -9.90 5.05
C GLY A 72 25.98 -8.56 4.98
N ASP A 73 27.22 -8.57 4.47
CA ASP A 73 27.97 -7.37 4.10
C ASP A 73 28.41 -7.39 2.62
N GLY A 74 27.93 -8.37 1.85
CA GLY A 74 28.38 -8.59 0.47
C GLY A 74 27.61 -9.67 -0.30
N ALA A 75 28.32 -10.66 -0.84
CA ALA A 75 27.77 -11.64 -1.77
C ALA A 75 26.91 -12.75 -1.11
N MET A 76 26.98 -12.91 0.20
CA MET A 76 26.21 -13.94 0.93
C MET A 76 25.42 -13.29 2.07
N TYR A 77 24.14 -13.65 2.21
CA TYR A 77 23.25 -13.17 3.26
C TYR A 77 22.13 -14.19 3.55
N VAL A 78 21.52 -14.07 4.73
CA VAL A 78 20.40 -14.92 5.14
C VAL A 78 19.12 -14.44 4.43
N LEU A 79 18.45 -15.37 3.74
CA LEU A 79 17.24 -15.08 2.98
C LEU A 79 15.98 -14.87 3.86
N ASN A 80 15.96 -15.44 5.06
CA ASN A 80 14.85 -15.32 6.02
C ASN A 80 15.40 -14.88 7.38
N PRO A 81 15.80 -13.60 7.55
CA PRO A 81 16.28 -13.08 8.83
C PRO A 81 15.14 -13.04 9.86
N GLU A 82 15.50 -13.21 11.14
CA GLU A 82 14.55 -13.00 12.24
C GLU A 82 14.26 -11.51 12.44
N VAL A 83 12.98 -11.13 12.33
CA VAL A 83 12.53 -9.72 12.35
C VAL A 83 11.26 -9.52 13.19
N ASP A 84 10.86 -10.52 13.98
CA ASP A 84 9.59 -10.46 14.75
C ASP A 84 9.55 -9.31 15.77
N ASP A 85 10.70 -8.93 16.31
CA ASP A 85 10.84 -7.82 17.24
C ASP A 85 10.83 -6.44 16.57
N VAL A 86 11.03 -6.38 15.25
CA VAL A 86 11.09 -5.10 14.50
C VAL A 86 9.75 -4.35 14.59
N TRP A 87 8.65 -5.07 14.46
CA TRP A 87 7.32 -4.48 14.61
C TRP A 87 7.10 -3.86 15.99
N GLN A 88 7.60 -4.49 17.04
CA GLN A 88 7.45 -3.98 18.42
C GLN A 88 8.33 -2.77 18.67
N LYS A 89 9.53 -2.74 18.08
CA LYS A 89 10.53 -1.71 18.35
C LYS A 89 10.39 -0.46 17.48
N PHE A 90 9.97 -0.61 16.22
CA PHE A 90 10.04 0.44 15.22
C PHE A 90 8.69 0.83 14.61
N SER A 91 7.59 0.10 14.90
CA SER A 91 6.25 0.56 14.56
C SER A 91 5.69 1.44 15.66
N ILE A 92 4.82 2.36 15.27
CA ILE A 92 4.02 3.16 16.20
C ILE A 92 2.54 2.88 15.99
N ASP A 93 1.75 3.05 17.04
CA ASP A 93 0.30 3.03 16.91
C ASP A 93 -0.21 4.40 16.47
N VAL A 94 -0.95 4.42 15.37
CA VAL A 94 -1.59 5.62 14.84
C VAL A 94 -3.07 5.32 14.69
N ASN A 95 -3.88 5.88 15.56
CA ASN A 95 -5.33 5.69 15.54
C ASN A 95 -5.75 4.19 15.50
N GLY A 96 -5.05 3.32 16.22
CA GLY A 96 -5.30 1.87 16.25
C GLY A 96 -4.76 1.09 15.05
N ILE A 97 -3.92 1.71 14.24
CA ILE A 97 -3.21 1.09 13.11
C ILE A 97 -1.71 1.06 13.46
N ARG A 98 -1.08 -0.10 13.34
CA ARG A 98 0.37 -0.21 13.48
C ARG A 98 1.07 0.28 12.24
N PHE A 99 1.70 1.44 12.34
CA PHE A 99 2.38 2.11 11.24
C PHE A 99 3.89 1.87 11.29
N LEU A 100 4.48 1.58 10.13
CA LEU A 100 5.93 1.44 9.94
C LEU A 100 6.39 2.29 8.76
N LYS A 101 7.38 3.14 9.00
CA LYS A 101 8.04 3.94 7.98
C LYS A 101 9.16 3.12 7.35
N MET A 102 8.91 2.57 6.16
CA MET A 102 9.94 1.80 5.44
C MET A 102 10.95 2.73 4.78
N GLY A 103 10.48 3.75 4.10
CA GLY A 103 11.29 4.68 3.33
C GLY A 103 11.70 4.13 1.96
N ALA A 104 12.37 4.97 1.18
CA ALA A 104 12.90 4.62 -0.13
C ALA A 104 14.42 4.58 -0.13
N VAL A 105 14.99 3.65 -0.85
CA VAL A 105 16.44 3.54 -0.96
C VAL A 105 16.96 4.58 -1.96
N LYS A 106 17.66 5.59 -1.47
CA LYS A 106 18.16 6.74 -2.27
C LYS A 106 19.48 6.49 -3.00
N LYS A 107 20.13 5.31 -2.87
CA LYS A 107 21.49 5.07 -3.42
C LYS A 107 21.44 4.14 -4.64
N ARG A 108 22.31 4.41 -5.63
CA ARG A 108 22.56 3.48 -6.75
C ARG A 108 23.29 2.25 -6.19
N GLY A 109 22.66 1.07 -6.27
CA GLY A 109 23.24 -0.19 -5.80
C GLY A 109 22.24 -1.34 -5.82
N CYS A 110 22.68 -2.53 -5.45
CA CYS A 110 21.81 -3.68 -5.26
C CYS A 110 21.06 -3.53 -3.92
N TYR A 111 19.75 -3.54 -3.96
CA TYR A 111 18.87 -3.43 -2.77
C TYR A 111 18.49 -4.81 -2.21
N CYS A 112 19.36 -5.79 -2.41
CA CYS A 112 19.05 -7.17 -2.08
C CYS A 112 18.81 -7.37 -0.58
N LEU A 113 19.59 -6.70 0.27
CA LEU A 113 19.47 -6.82 1.73
C LEU A 113 18.21 -6.15 2.25
N GLU A 114 17.95 -4.93 1.83
CA GLU A 114 16.78 -4.15 2.22
C GLU A 114 15.48 -4.84 1.76
N ASN A 115 15.46 -5.34 0.54
CA ASN A 115 14.33 -6.10 0.02
C ASN A 115 14.15 -7.44 0.73
N THR A 116 15.23 -8.16 1.05
CA THR A 116 15.17 -9.39 1.83
C THR A 116 14.66 -9.12 3.25
N PHE A 117 15.12 -8.05 3.87
CA PHE A 117 14.66 -7.63 5.19
C PHE A 117 13.17 -7.29 5.18
N LEU A 118 12.71 -6.47 4.22
CA LEU A 118 11.29 -6.14 4.06
C LEU A 118 10.44 -7.39 3.82
N ASN A 119 10.92 -8.30 2.98
CA ASN A 119 10.26 -9.59 2.74
C ASN A 119 10.04 -10.38 4.03
N SER A 120 11.11 -10.51 4.82
CA SER A 120 11.04 -11.23 6.08
C SER A 120 10.11 -10.52 7.06
N LEU A 121 10.12 -9.19 7.07
CA LEU A 121 9.23 -8.38 7.91
C LEU A 121 7.76 -8.58 7.54
N ILE A 122 7.41 -8.56 6.25
CA ILE A 122 6.05 -8.84 5.78
C ILE A 122 5.64 -10.29 6.08
N ASN A 123 6.57 -11.23 5.93
CA ASN A 123 6.32 -12.66 6.14
C ASN A 123 6.25 -13.02 7.64
N SER A 124 6.94 -12.29 8.52
CA SER A 124 6.92 -12.52 9.97
C SER A 124 5.53 -12.28 10.57
N ILE A 125 4.73 -11.44 9.93
CA ILE A 125 3.33 -11.30 10.31
C ILE A 125 2.61 -12.57 9.87
N VAL A 126 2.52 -13.52 10.79
CA VAL A 126 1.66 -14.69 10.62
C VAL A 126 0.23 -14.21 10.69
N ILE A 127 -0.46 -14.22 9.54
CA ILE A 127 -1.85 -13.77 9.49
C ILE A 127 -2.71 -14.72 10.30
N LYS A 128 -3.16 -14.22 11.44
CA LYS A 128 -4.27 -14.81 12.19
C LYS A 128 -5.57 -14.29 11.61
N THR A 129 -6.67 -14.90 12.00
CA THR A 129 -8.00 -14.38 11.66
C THR A 129 -8.09 -12.89 12.04
N LYS A 130 -8.53 -12.05 11.09
CA LYS A 130 -8.63 -10.60 11.25
C LYS A 130 -7.29 -9.84 11.44
N GLU A 131 -6.25 -10.28 10.80
CA GLU A 131 -5.04 -9.47 10.62
C GLU A 131 -4.88 -9.03 9.16
N ALA A 132 -4.43 -7.80 8.96
CA ALA A 132 -4.20 -7.23 7.63
C ALA A 132 -2.86 -6.50 7.56
N VAL A 133 -2.12 -6.74 6.49
CA VAL A 133 -0.92 -5.97 6.13
C VAL A 133 -1.20 -5.19 4.87
N LEU A 134 -1.00 -3.90 4.93
CA LEU A 134 -1.12 -2.98 3.81
C LEU A 134 0.23 -2.35 3.52
N LEU A 135 0.66 -2.43 2.27
CA LEU A 135 1.90 -1.84 1.78
C LEU A 135 1.54 -0.70 0.81
N ASP A 136 1.74 0.54 1.23
CA ASP A 136 1.59 1.72 0.35
C ASP A 136 2.89 1.95 -0.42
N MET A 137 2.82 1.86 -1.76
CA MET A 137 4.01 1.88 -2.61
C MET A 137 3.97 3.07 -3.57
N GLY A 138 5.14 3.50 -4.01
CA GLY A 138 5.29 4.47 -5.08
C GLY A 138 4.73 4.01 -6.43
N ALA A 139 5.08 4.73 -7.48
CA ALA A 139 4.62 4.42 -8.84
C ALA A 139 5.18 3.10 -9.38
N GLY A 140 6.27 2.61 -8.82
CA GLY A 140 6.90 1.33 -9.16
C GLY A 140 6.56 0.22 -8.18
N ILE A 141 7.13 -0.96 -8.44
CA ILE A 141 7.03 -2.13 -7.58
C ILE A 141 8.42 -2.62 -7.16
N GLU A 142 9.39 -1.72 -7.10
CA GLU A 142 10.81 -2.03 -6.84
C GLU A 142 11.02 -2.71 -5.48
N HIS A 143 10.13 -2.45 -4.52
CA HIS A 143 10.13 -3.11 -3.21
C HIS A 143 9.57 -4.53 -3.25
N LEU A 144 8.83 -4.88 -4.32
CA LEU A 144 8.36 -6.24 -4.56
C LEU A 144 9.34 -6.96 -5.48
N THR A 145 10.15 -7.85 -4.94
CA THR A 145 11.04 -8.71 -5.71
C THR A 145 10.45 -10.12 -5.82
N ARG A 146 11.07 -11.02 -6.58
CA ARG A 146 10.66 -12.44 -6.69
C ARG A 146 10.55 -13.15 -5.33
N GLY A 147 11.23 -12.66 -4.31
CA GLY A 147 11.09 -13.15 -2.93
C GLY A 147 9.87 -12.55 -2.21
N THR A 148 9.55 -11.27 -2.44
CA THR A 148 8.45 -10.52 -1.81
C THR A 148 7.09 -10.86 -2.43
N SER A 149 7.05 -11.35 -3.65
CA SER A 149 5.80 -11.76 -4.31
C SER A 149 5.06 -12.86 -3.55
N LYS A 150 5.78 -13.65 -2.74
CA LYS A 150 5.19 -14.62 -1.81
C LYS A 150 4.66 -13.97 -0.52
N GLY A 151 5.03 -12.72 -0.26
CA GLY A 151 4.66 -11.99 0.97
C GLY A 151 3.36 -11.20 0.85
N VAL A 152 2.81 -11.00 -0.36
CA VAL A 152 1.52 -10.32 -0.56
C VAL A 152 0.54 -11.23 -1.29
N ASP A 153 -0.71 -11.22 -0.84
CA ASP A 153 -1.79 -12.03 -1.42
C ASP A 153 -2.26 -11.42 -2.74
N CYS A 154 -2.23 -10.09 -2.86
CA CYS A 154 -2.58 -9.36 -4.09
C CYS A 154 -1.90 -7.99 -4.21
N LEU A 155 -1.86 -7.49 -5.44
CA LEU A 155 -1.50 -6.12 -5.80
C LEU A 155 -2.75 -5.38 -6.27
N ILE A 156 -2.98 -4.19 -5.74
CA ILE A 156 -4.04 -3.27 -6.16
C ILE A 156 -3.38 -2.11 -6.90
N ILE A 157 -3.73 -1.92 -8.16
CA ILE A 157 -3.23 -0.83 -8.99
C ILE A 157 -4.31 0.25 -9.08
N VAL A 158 -4.02 1.43 -8.53
CA VAL A 158 -4.93 2.58 -8.61
C VAL A 158 -4.75 3.27 -9.96
N VAL A 159 -5.84 3.50 -10.66
CA VAL A 159 -5.88 4.10 -11.99
C VAL A 159 -6.88 5.26 -12.04
N GLU A 160 -6.52 6.33 -12.71
CA GLU A 160 -7.44 7.42 -13.09
C GLU A 160 -7.82 7.27 -14.58
N PRO A 161 -8.95 7.86 -15.05
CA PRO A 161 -9.43 7.73 -16.44
C PRO A 161 -8.57 8.55 -17.41
N SER A 162 -7.30 8.16 -17.53
CA SER A 162 -6.35 8.76 -18.48
C SER A 162 -5.49 7.69 -19.14
N VAL A 163 -5.10 7.94 -20.40
CA VAL A 163 -4.23 7.03 -21.17
C VAL A 163 -2.92 6.77 -20.42
N VAL A 164 -2.30 7.83 -19.90
CA VAL A 164 -1.01 7.72 -19.20
C VAL A 164 -1.13 6.87 -17.93
N SER A 165 -2.21 7.02 -17.14
CA SER A 165 -2.41 6.22 -15.94
C SER A 165 -2.63 4.75 -16.27
N THR A 166 -3.44 4.45 -17.28
CA THR A 166 -3.71 3.07 -17.69
C THR A 166 -2.50 2.40 -18.37
N ASP A 167 -1.66 3.15 -19.07
CA ASP A 167 -0.41 2.61 -19.65
C ASP A 167 0.62 2.34 -18.53
N THR A 168 0.74 3.22 -17.53
CA THR A 168 1.53 2.93 -16.33
C THR A 168 1.03 1.66 -15.63
N ALA A 169 -0.28 1.50 -15.49
CA ALA A 169 -0.87 0.31 -14.88
C ALA A 169 -0.55 -0.98 -15.64
N LYS A 170 -0.51 -0.95 -16.98
CA LYS A 170 -0.08 -2.11 -17.81
C LYS A 170 1.38 -2.48 -17.56
N VAL A 171 2.27 -1.48 -17.47
CA VAL A 171 3.69 -1.73 -17.16
C VAL A 171 3.82 -2.33 -15.76
N THR A 172 3.16 -1.73 -14.76
CA THR A 172 3.16 -2.23 -13.38
C THR A 172 2.65 -3.67 -13.30
N ARG A 173 1.57 -3.98 -14.03
CA ARG A 173 1.04 -5.35 -14.13
C ARG A 173 2.07 -6.31 -14.69
N GLY A 174 2.70 -5.98 -15.83
CA GLY A 174 3.71 -6.84 -16.45
C GLY A 174 4.87 -7.16 -15.50
N LEU A 175 5.39 -6.14 -14.80
CA LEU A 175 6.42 -6.32 -13.79
C LEU A 175 5.96 -7.21 -12.62
N ALA A 176 4.71 -7.03 -12.16
CA ALA A 176 4.13 -7.85 -11.10
C ALA A 176 3.99 -9.32 -11.50
N GLU A 177 3.55 -9.59 -12.73
CA GLU A 177 3.47 -10.94 -13.30
C GLU A 177 4.85 -11.59 -13.42
N GLU A 178 5.89 -10.84 -13.85
CA GLU A 178 7.28 -11.33 -13.94
C GLU A 178 7.85 -11.76 -12.58
N ILE A 179 7.49 -11.06 -11.49
CA ILE A 179 7.91 -11.44 -10.13
C ILE A 179 7.00 -12.48 -9.48
N GLY A 180 5.91 -12.89 -10.16
CA GLY A 180 5.05 -14.01 -9.76
C GLY A 180 3.83 -13.62 -8.93
N ILE A 181 3.42 -12.35 -8.89
CA ILE A 181 2.16 -11.93 -8.28
C ILE A 181 1.01 -12.36 -9.20
N LYS A 182 0.13 -13.22 -8.68
CA LYS A 182 -0.97 -13.79 -9.46
C LYS A 182 -2.26 -12.97 -9.40
N ASN A 183 -2.52 -12.38 -8.25
CA ASN A 183 -3.75 -11.64 -7.99
C ASN A 183 -3.47 -10.15 -8.17
N ILE A 184 -3.86 -9.61 -9.31
CA ILE A 184 -3.65 -8.20 -9.66
C ILE A 184 -5.02 -7.58 -9.93
N TYR A 185 -5.35 -6.55 -9.17
CA TYR A 185 -6.64 -5.86 -9.21
C TYR A 185 -6.46 -4.39 -9.50
N TYR A 186 -7.57 -3.73 -9.84
CA TYR A 186 -7.60 -2.32 -10.15
C TYR A 186 -8.66 -1.60 -9.32
N VAL A 187 -8.37 -0.36 -8.96
CA VAL A 187 -9.33 0.59 -8.41
C VAL A 187 -9.31 1.82 -9.28
N GLY A 188 -10.47 2.13 -9.89
CA GLY A 188 -10.67 3.39 -10.60
C GLY A 188 -10.78 4.54 -9.59
N ASN A 189 -10.05 5.63 -9.78
CA ASN A 189 -10.13 6.81 -8.92
C ASN A 189 -10.38 8.07 -9.71
N LYS A 190 -10.93 9.10 -9.05
CA LYS A 190 -11.29 10.41 -9.61
C LYS A 190 -12.31 10.30 -10.74
N ILE A 191 -13.24 9.37 -10.63
CA ILE A 191 -14.28 9.12 -11.63
C ILE A 191 -15.38 10.18 -11.55
N ARG A 192 -15.69 10.81 -12.67
CA ARG A 192 -16.72 11.85 -12.75
C ARG A 192 -18.03 11.38 -13.36
N ASN A 193 -17.95 10.36 -14.24
CA ASN A 193 -19.12 9.89 -14.98
C ASN A 193 -18.93 8.47 -15.53
N GLU A 194 -20.01 7.87 -16.02
CA GLU A 194 -20.03 6.50 -16.54
C GLU A 194 -19.10 6.29 -17.74
N LYS A 195 -18.89 7.30 -18.60
CA LYS A 195 -17.98 7.17 -19.74
C LYS A 195 -16.54 6.92 -19.30
N GLU A 196 -16.14 7.46 -18.15
CA GLU A 196 -14.80 7.25 -17.58
C GLU A 196 -14.65 5.84 -17.03
N ILE A 197 -15.72 5.26 -16.47
CA ILE A 197 -15.75 3.85 -16.06
C ILE A 197 -15.63 2.94 -17.29
N GLU A 198 -16.39 3.20 -18.33
CA GLU A 198 -16.32 2.43 -19.57
C GLU A 198 -14.93 2.55 -20.23
N PHE A 199 -14.33 3.73 -20.21
CA PHE A 199 -12.94 3.91 -20.65
C PHE A 199 -12.00 2.98 -19.88
N LEU A 200 -12.06 2.93 -18.56
CA LEU A 200 -11.21 2.04 -17.75
C LEU A 200 -11.43 0.57 -18.11
N LYS A 201 -12.69 0.13 -18.27
CA LYS A 201 -13.03 -1.26 -18.66
C LYS A 201 -12.44 -1.67 -20.01
N THR A 202 -12.20 -0.71 -20.91
CA THR A 202 -11.53 -1.01 -22.19
C THR A 202 -10.00 -1.07 -22.09
N ARG A 203 -9.42 -0.57 -21.00
CA ARG A 203 -7.96 -0.39 -20.85
C ARG A 203 -7.33 -1.39 -19.87
N VAL A 204 -8.08 -1.87 -18.89
CA VAL A 204 -7.67 -2.88 -17.90
C VAL A 204 -8.71 -4.00 -17.86
N PRO A 205 -8.35 -5.23 -17.42
CA PRO A 205 -9.32 -6.33 -17.30
C PRO A 205 -10.49 -5.93 -16.41
N ALA A 206 -11.69 -5.86 -16.99
CA ALA A 206 -12.88 -5.37 -16.31
C ALA A 206 -13.26 -6.24 -15.08
N GLU A 207 -13.05 -7.55 -15.18
CA GLU A 207 -13.29 -8.53 -14.12
C GLU A 207 -12.36 -8.34 -12.90
N ASN A 208 -11.22 -7.66 -13.10
CA ASN A 208 -10.26 -7.37 -12.04
C ASN A 208 -10.46 -5.98 -11.41
N ILE A 209 -11.44 -5.20 -11.83
CA ILE A 209 -11.79 -3.94 -11.20
C ILE A 209 -12.54 -4.26 -9.90
N LEU A 210 -11.99 -3.84 -8.75
CA LEU A 210 -12.60 -4.01 -7.42
C LEU A 210 -13.74 -3.02 -7.19
N GLY A 211 -13.62 -1.84 -7.76
CA GLY A 211 -14.56 -0.73 -7.63
C GLY A 211 -13.97 0.57 -8.16
N CYS A 212 -14.78 1.62 -8.05
CA CYS A 212 -14.40 2.96 -8.46
C CYS A 212 -14.69 3.96 -7.34
N ILE A 213 -13.82 4.96 -7.22
CA ILE A 213 -13.96 6.10 -6.32
C ILE A 213 -14.28 7.32 -7.17
N SER A 214 -15.34 7.99 -6.84
CA SER A 214 -15.78 9.23 -7.50
C SER A 214 -14.78 10.35 -7.25
N TYR A 215 -14.68 11.29 -8.21
CA TYR A 215 -14.07 12.58 -7.93
C TYR A 215 -14.86 13.26 -6.80
N ASN A 216 -14.17 13.72 -5.78
CA ASN A 216 -14.80 14.12 -4.53
C ASN A 216 -14.10 15.35 -3.95
N ASP A 217 -14.86 16.43 -3.75
CA ASP A 217 -14.33 17.69 -3.24
C ASP A 217 -13.94 17.58 -1.75
N TYR A 218 -14.61 16.71 -0.97
CA TYR A 218 -14.23 16.40 0.41
C TYR A 218 -12.74 16.01 0.54
N LEU A 219 -12.21 15.22 -0.39
CA LEU A 219 -10.80 14.83 -0.35
C LEU A 219 -9.85 16.00 -0.64
N LEU A 220 -10.28 16.98 -1.43
CA LEU A 220 -9.52 18.21 -1.68
C LEU A 220 -9.55 19.12 -0.45
N ASP A 221 -10.71 19.28 0.16
CA ASP A 221 -10.88 20.09 1.37
C ASP A 221 -10.08 19.48 2.53
N GLN A 222 -10.15 18.17 2.71
CA GLN A 222 -9.33 17.46 3.70
C GLN A 222 -7.82 17.66 3.45
N ALA A 223 -7.37 17.61 2.20
CA ALA A 223 -5.96 17.83 1.86
C ALA A 223 -5.50 19.27 2.14
N MET A 224 -6.41 20.24 2.14
CA MET A 224 -6.18 21.64 2.51
C MET A 224 -6.37 21.89 4.01
N GLY A 225 -6.76 20.90 4.80
CA GLY A 225 -7.06 21.04 6.23
C GLY A 225 -8.38 21.80 6.50
N LEU A 226 -9.30 21.82 5.52
CA LEU A 226 -10.62 22.43 5.65
C LEU A 226 -11.61 21.41 6.24
N GLU A 227 -12.59 21.90 7.00
CA GLU A 227 -13.68 21.07 7.49
C GLU A 227 -14.69 20.77 6.37
N ASP A 228 -15.23 19.54 6.34
CA ASP A 228 -16.30 19.14 5.43
C ASP A 228 -17.62 19.81 5.86
N GLU A 229 -18.04 20.81 5.12
CA GLU A 229 -19.32 21.49 5.36
C GLU A 229 -20.55 20.62 5.02
N ASN A 230 -20.38 19.52 4.28
CA ASN A 230 -21.47 18.81 3.61
C ASN A 230 -21.44 17.30 3.76
N GLY A 231 -21.08 16.71 4.86
CA GLY A 231 -20.97 15.27 5.19
C GLY A 231 -21.47 14.21 4.18
N ALA A 232 -22.18 14.62 3.12
CA ALA A 232 -22.69 13.74 2.07
C ALA A 232 -21.58 13.18 1.17
N ASP A 233 -20.58 14.01 0.86
CA ASP A 233 -19.45 13.60 0.01
C ASP A 233 -18.53 12.62 0.76
N LYS A 234 -18.33 12.86 2.05
CA LYS A 234 -17.64 11.92 2.93
C LYS A 234 -18.37 10.58 3.00
N ALA A 235 -19.68 10.59 3.24
CA ALA A 235 -20.48 9.36 3.34
C ALA A 235 -20.45 8.54 2.03
N LYS A 236 -20.49 9.20 0.88
CA LYS A 236 -20.35 8.56 -0.43
C LYS A 236 -18.98 7.92 -0.59
N PHE A 237 -17.92 8.67 -0.27
CA PHE A 237 -16.56 8.17 -0.32
C PHE A 237 -16.36 6.95 0.59
N ASP A 238 -16.83 7.02 1.83
CA ASP A 238 -16.75 5.91 2.79
C ASP A 238 -17.47 4.66 2.28
N ALA A 239 -18.62 4.83 1.61
CA ALA A 239 -19.37 3.72 1.01
C ALA A 239 -18.62 3.09 -0.18
N GLU A 240 -17.96 3.90 -1.01
CA GLU A 240 -17.14 3.42 -2.14
C GLU A 240 -15.92 2.63 -1.64
N ILE A 241 -15.23 3.10 -0.60
CA ILE A 241 -14.14 2.37 0.05
C ILE A 241 -14.64 1.06 0.67
N ALA A 242 -15.81 1.08 1.33
CA ALA A 242 -16.43 -0.13 1.91
C ALA A 242 -16.75 -1.19 0.85
N ALA A 243 -17.23 -0.76 -0.32
CA ALA A 243 -17.50 -1.66 -1.44
C ALA A 243 -16.22 -2.28 -2.01
N ILE A 244 -15.15 -1.49 -2.13
CA ILE A 244 -13.82 -1.98 -2.54
C ILE A 244 -13.29 -2.97 -1.52
N LEU A 245 -13.33 -2.65 -0.22
CA LEU A 245 -12.88 -3.56 0.83
C LEU A 245 -13.66 -4.88 0.80
N LYS A 246 -14.98 -4.82 0.65
CA LYS A 246 -15.82 -6.01 0.50
C LYS A 246 -15.39 -6.85 -0.71
N SER A 247 -15.13 -6.21 -1.85
CA SER A 247 -14.64 -6.89 -3.06
C SER A 247 -13.30 -7.62 -2.82
N ILE A 248 -12.42 -7.05 -1.99
CA ILE A 248 -11.16 -7.68 -1.58
C ILE A 248 -11.44 -8.87 -0.66
N GLU A 249 -12.29 -8.68 0.36
CA GLU A 249 -12.67 -9.73 1.31
C GLU A 249 -13.33 -10.94 0.62
N ASP A 250 -14.25 -10.70 -0.32
CA ASP A 250 -14.94 -11.76 -1.08
C ASP A 250 -13.96 -12.61 -1.92
N ARG A 251 -12.85 -12.03 -2.37
CA ARG A 251 -11.82 -12.71 -3.18
C ARG A 251 -10.71 -13.38 -2.34
N HIS A 252 -10.45 -12.89 -1.13
CA HIS A 252 -9.32 -13.33 -0.29
C HIS A 252 -9.70 -13.66 1.16
N GLY A 253 -10.92 -13.39 1.59
CA GLY A 253 -11.36 -13.53 2.98
C GLY A 253 -11.62 -14.96 3.46
N ASN A 254 -11.54 -15.96 2.59
CA ASN A 254 -11.80 -17.39 2.88
C ASN A 254 -10.51 -18.23 2.93
N ALA A 255 -9.34 -17.62 3.12
CA ALA A 255 -8.07 -18.33 3.27
C ALA A 255 -7.64 -18.44 4.73
#